data_77478946e3097faa970560a87012a3d5
#
_entry.id   77478946e3097faa970560a87012a3d5
#
_cell.length_a   1.000
_cell.length_b   1.000
_cell.length_c   1.000
_cell.angle_alpha   90.00
_cell.angle_beta   90.00
_cell.angle_gamma   90.00
#
_symmetry.space_group_name_H-M   'P 1'
#
loop_
_entity.id
_entity.type
_entity.pdbx_description
1 polymer ?
#
loop_
_entity_poly.entity_id
_entity_poly.type
_entity_poly.pdbx_seq_one_letter_code
_entity_poly.pdbx_strand_id
1 'polypeptide(L)'
;MLYLKEIWKKIDGYPDKIEVSNLGNVKSNDKLLKFDICSGYCRVHFSHKGINYKELVHRLIAKAFIPNPDNKPQVNHIDGNKKNNNVNNLEWCTAGENIKHAYKTNLRSAKGENNTQAKLSEEQIKEIRSLYVKGKHCEFNSRGLAKKYNVNPKTILDIVNKKNWKDII
;
A
#
# COMPACT_ATOMS: atom_id res chain seq x y z
N MET A 1 23.89 -4.84 21.87
CA MET A 1 22.62 -4.32 21.34
C MET A 1 22.54 -2.83 21.67
N LEU A 2 22.78 -1.95 20.70
CA LEU A 2 22.68 -0.50 20.93
C LEU A 2 21.19 -0.16 21.07
N TYR A 3 20.73 0.10 22.29
CA TYR A 3 19.40 0.66 22.52
C TYR A 3 19.37 2.05 21.89
N LEU A 4 18.57 2.24 20.83
CA LEU A 4 18.30 3.55 20.26
C LEU A 4 17.69 4.41 21.37
N LYS A 5 18.39 5.46 21.79
CA LYS A 5 17.88 6.42 22.79
C LYS A 5 16.62 7.07 22.22
N GLU A 6 15.55 7.07 22.97
CA GLU A 6 14.34 7.78 22.58
C GLU A 6 14.54 9.31 22.68
N ILE A 7 14.28 10.00 21.59
CA ILE A 7 14.43 11.45 21.46
C ILE A 7 13.05 12.04 21.20
N TRP A 8 12.68 13.05 21.98
CA TRP A 8 11.41 13.75 21.87
C TRP A 8 11.58 15.11 21.23
N LYS A 9 10.67 15.49 20.33
CA LYS A 9 10.61 16.83 19.70
C LYS A 9 9.21 17.39 19.71
N LYS A 10 9.10 18.70 19.88
CA LYS A 10 7.90 19.47 19.61
C LYS A 10 7.67 19.52 18.09
N ILE A 11 6.44 19.84 17.70
CA ILE A 11 6.04 19.91 16.29
C ILE A 11 5.62 21.33 15.98
N ASP A 12 6.23 21.96 15.00
CA ASP A 12 5.89 23.30 14.56
C ASP A 12 4.43 23.37 14.10
N GLY A 13 3.73 24.42 14.55
CA GLY A 13 2.31 24.62 14.27
C GLY A 13 1.34 23.79 15.12
N TYR A 14 1.85 23.07 16.12
CA TYR A 14 1.04 22.33 17.10
C TYR A 14 1.22 22.88 18.51
N PRO A 15 0.28 22.57 19.44
CA PRO A 15 0.41 22.99 20.83
C PRO A 15 1.72 22.51 21.47
N ASP A 16 2.42 23.35 22.22
CA ASP A 16 3.70 23.04 22.87
C ASP A 16 3.70 21.80 23.76
N LYS A 17 2.53 21.41 24.27
CA LYS A 17 2.34 20.21 25.08
C LYS A 17 2.42 18.91 24.30
N ILE A 18 2.42 18.97 22.96
CA ILE A 18 2.45 17.79 22.09
C ILE A 18 3.89 17.58 21.62
N GLU A 19 4.41 16.42 21.94
CA GLU A 19 5.73 15.98 21.50
C GLU A 19 5.64 14.59 20.87
N VAL A 20 6.53 14.34 19.92
CA VAL A 20 6.67 13.05 19.24
C VAL A 20 8.08 12.49 19.41
N SER A 21 8.21 11.18 19.41
CA SER A 21 9.51 10.53 19.53
C SER A 21 9.97 9.91 18.20
N ASN A 22 11.29 9.76 18.08
CA ASN A 22 11.91 9.05 16.96
C ASN A 22 11.53 7.56 16.91
N LEU A 23 10.97 6.99 17.97
CA LEU A 23 10.53 5.60 18.06
C LEU A 23 9.05 5.40 17.69
N GLY A 24 8.31 6.47 17.39
CA GLY A 24 6.93 6.34 16.96
C GLY A 24 5.89 6.68 18.02
N ASN A 25 6.29 7.23 19.17
CA ASN A 25 5.39 7.58 20.26
C ASN A 25 4.94 9.06 20.17
N VAL A 26 3.79 9.35 20.78
CA VAL A 26 3.24 10.71 20.92
C VAL A 26 2.85 10.93 22.37
N LYS A 27 3.22 12.09 22.95
CA LYS A 27 2.81 12.45 24.31
C LYS A 27 2.18 13.86 24.34
N SER A 28 1.36 14.07 25.36
CA SER A 28 0.76 15.35 25.69
C SER A 28 0.94 15.63 27.18
N ASN A 29 1.60 16.73 27.57
CA ASN A 29 1.95 17.03 28.97
C ASN A 29 2.62 15.80 29.64
N ASP A 30 3.65 15.24 29.02
CA ASP A 30 4.41 14.07 29.46
C ASP A 30 3.62 12.74 29.56
N LYS A 31 2.35 12.74 29.17
CA LYS A 31 1.50 11.53 29.16
C LYS A 31 1.45 10.92 27.76
N LEU A 32 1.83 9.66 27.61
CA LEU A 32 1.71 8.95 26.34
C LEU A 32 0.25 8.89 25.90
N LEU A 33 0.03 9.19 24.63
CA LEU A 33 -1.28 9.09 23.99
C LEU A 33 -1.49 7.69 23.43
N LYS A 34 -2.69 7.16 23.61
CA LYS A 34 -3.13 5.91 22.97
C LYS A 34 -3.43 6.17 21.51
N PHE A 35 -3.13 5.19 20.66
CA PHE A 35 -3.44 5.21 19.24
C PHE A 35 -4.75 4.47 18.97
N ASP A 36 -5.57 5.01 18.07
CA ASP A 36 -6.56 4.23 17.35
C ASP A 36 -6.06 3.92 15.92
N ILE A 37 -6.78 3.05 15.21
CA ILE A 37 -6.43 2.64 13.85
C ILE A 37 -7.43 3.23 12.87
N CYS A 38 -6.93 4.06 11.94
CA CYS A 38 -7.72 4.64 10.86
C CYS A 38 -7.13 4.21 9.50
N SER A 39 -7.89 3.46 8.71
CA SER A 39 -7.45 2.91 7.41
C SER A 39 -6.10 2.17 7.47
N GLY A 40 -5.86 1.49 8.60
CA GLY A 40 -4.63 0.75 8.88
C GLY A 40 -3.48 1.58 9.48
N TYR A 41 -3.61 2.91 9.57
CA TYR A 41 -2.60 3.81 10.16
C TYR A 41 -2.89 4.09 11.63
N CYS A 42 -1.83 4.29 12.43
CA CYS A 42 -1.94 4.79 13.79
C CYS A 42 -2.36 6.26 13.79
N ARG A 43 -3.38 6.60 14.57
CA ARG A 43 -3.90 7.95 14.72
C ARG A 43 -4.01 8.32 16.20
N VAL A 44 -3.75 9.58 16.53
CA VAL A 44 -3.93 10.15 17.87
C VAL A 44 -5.01 11.21 17.88
N HIS A 45 -5.65 11.33 19.04
CA HIS A 45 -6.62 12.38 19.33
C HIS A 45 -6.16 13.22 20.52
N PHE A 46 -6.20 14.51 20.39
CA PHE A 46 -5.96 15.44 21.50
C PHE A 46 -6.72 16.74 21.27
N SER A 47 -6.98 17.48 22.35
CA SER A 47 -7.66 18.78 22.28
C SER A 47 -6.81 19.87 22.91
N HIS A 48 -6.88 21.08 22.36
CA HIS A 48 -6.23 22.27 22.87
C HIS A 48 -7.08 23.50 22.59
N LYS A 49 -7.34 24.32 23.62
CA LYS A 49 -8.16 25.55 23.52
C LYS A 49 -9.46 25.36 22.74
N GLY A 50 -10.18 24.24 23.01
CA GLY A 50 -11.45 23.92 22.35
C GLY A 50 -11.32 23.33 20.93
N ILE A 51 -10.12 23.24 20.37
CA ILE A 51 -9.87 22.64 19.05
C ILE A 51 -9.51 21.16 19.24
N ASN A 52 -10.21 20.29 18.51
CA ASN A 52 -9.94 18.85 18.50
C ASN A 52 -9.06 18.49 17.31
N TYR A 53 -7.94 17.83 17.60
CA TYR A 53 -6.98 17.34 16.62
C TYR A 53 -7.16 15.83 16.42
N LYS A 54 -7.14 15.40 15.18
CA LYS A 54 -7.16 13.98 14.77
C LYS A 54 -6.04 13.77 13.76
N GLU A 55 -4.89 13.31 14.22
CA GLU A 55 -3.65 13.33 13.46
C GLU A 55 -3.07 11.93 13.27
N LEU A 56 -2.54 11.68 12.08
CA LEU A 56 -1.82 10.43 11.78
C LEU A 56 -0.40 10.51 12.35
N VAL A 57 -0.04 9.52 13.15
CA VAL A 57 1.21 9.49 13.91
C VAL A 57 2.44 9.62 13.01
N HIS A 58 2.53 8.86 11.92
CA HIS A 58 3.64 8.93 10.97
C HIS A 58 3.84 10.35 10.40
N ARG A 59 2.75 11.09 10.16
CA ARG A 59 2.85 12.46 9.64
C ARG A 59 3.38 13.44 10.68
N LEU A 60 2.97 13.30 11.94
CA LEU A 60 3.49 14.11 13.04
C LEU A 60 5.00 13.89 13.23
N ILE A 61 5.43 12.63 13.19
CA ILE A 61 6.85 12.26 13.32
C ILE A 61 7.66 12.78 12.13
N ALA A 62 7.16 12.59 10.91
CA ALA A 62 7.86 13.11 9.73
C ALA A 62 8.01 14.64 9.78
N LYS A 63 6.98 15.37 10.21
CA LYS A 63 7.05 16.85 10.39
C LYS A 63 8.13 17.26 11.38
N ALA A 64 8.31 16.52 12.48
CA ALA A 64 9.25 16.88 13.55
C ALA A 64 10.69 16.46 13.27
N PHE A 65 10.89 15.38 12.54
CA PHE A 65 12.18 14.74 12.43
C PHE A 65 12.80 14.72 11.04
N ILE A 66 11.98 14.75 9.98
CA ILE A 66 12.44 14.52 8.60
C ILE A 66 12.31 15.83 7.81
N PRO A 67 13.42 16.43 7.34
CA PRO A 67 13.38 17.60 6.47
C PRO A 67 12.59 17.31 5.18
N ASN A 68 11.79 18.30 4.75
CA ASN A 68 11.00 18.20 3.50
C ASN A 68 11.23 19.44 2.60
N PRO A 69 12.44 19.63 2.06
CA PRO A 69 12.75 20.81 1.26
C PRO A 69 11.94 20.89 -0.03
N ASP A 70 11.55 19.75 -0.59
CA ASP A 70 10.77 19.65 -1.83
C ASP A 70 9.24 19.74 -1.59
N ASN A 71 8.79 19.97 -0.36
CA ASN A 71 7.36 20.02 0.01
C ASN A 71 6.56 18.79 -0.49
N LYS A 72 7.15 17.60 -0.42
CA LYS A 72 6.48 16.35 -0.82
C LYS A 72 5.24 16.10 0.05
N PRO A 73 4.08 15.74 -0.55
CA PRO A 73 2.79 15.76 0.15
C PRO A 73 2.50 14.52 0.99
N GLN A 74 3.21 13.42 0.76
CA GLN A 74 2.95 12.12 1.40
C GLN A 74 4.12 11.67 2.26
N VAL A 75 3.80 10.84 3.26
CA VAL A 75 4.79 10.10 4.05
C VAL A 75 4.59 8.61 3.79
N ASN A 76 5.63 7.94 3.36
CA ASN A 76 5.67 6.51 3.10
C ASN A 76 6.29 5.76 4.29
N HIS A 77 5.84 4.51 4.52
CA HIS A 77 6.49 3.54 5.39
C HIS A 77 7.39 2.65 4.52
N ILE A 78 8.69 2.73 4.71
CA ILE A 78 9.69 2.04 3.88
C ILE A 78 9.50 0.51 3.89
N ASP A 79 9.12 -0.05 5.04
CA ASP A 79 8.83 -1.48 5.20
C ASP A 79 7.39 -1.87 4.80
N GLY A 80 6.56 -0.90 4.42
CA GLY A 80 5.13 -1.09 4.11
C GLY A 80 4.23 -1.32 5.32
N ASN A 81 4.78 -1.39 6.54
CA ASN A 81 4.01 -1.58 7.76
C ASN A 81 3.51 -0.23 8.30
N LYS A 82 2.24 0.07 8.08
CA LYS A 82 1.57 1.31 8.49
C LYS A 82 1.56 1.58 10.01
N LYS A 83 1.93 0.59 10.81
CA LYS A 83 2.02 0.69 12.28
C LYS A 83 3.44 0.96 12.77
N ASN A 84 4.46 0.76 11.93
CA ASN A 84 5.85 1.02 12.28
C ASN A 84 6.20 2.48 12.02
N ASN A 85 5.93 3.33 13.01
CA ASN A 85 6.15 4.78 12.93
C ASN A 85 7.55 5.23 13.38
N ASN A 86 8.54 4.32 13.44
CA ASN A 86 9.92 4.69 13.71
C ASN A 86 10.44 5.66 12.63
N VAL A 87 11.14 6.71 13.01
CA VAL A 87 11.65 7.74 12.09
C VAL A 87 12.49 7.17 10.95
N ASN A 88 13.27 6.12 11.22
CA ASN A 88 14.11 5.45 10.22
C ASN A 88 13.30 4.65 9.19
N ASN A 89 12.00 4.44 9.44
CA ASN A 89 11.08 3.76 8.55
C ASN A 89 10.17 4.71 7.77
N LEU A 90 10.36 6.02 7.91
CA LEU A 90 9.50 7.03 7.30
C LEU A 90 10.28 7.89 6.30
N GLU A 91 9.66 8.23 5.20
CA GLU A 91 10.20 9.14 4.19
C GLU A 91 9.12 10.02 3.58
N TRP A 92 9.47 11.27 3.24
CA TRP A 92 8.60 12.11 2.44
C TRP A 92 8.62 11.66 0.98
N CYS A 93 7.46 11.55 0.35
CA CYS A 93 7.35 11.12 -1.02
C CYS A 93 6.21 11.83 -1.78
N THR A 94 6.30 11.79 -3.10
CA THR A 94 5.19 12.11 -4.00
C THR A 94 4.26 10.90 -4.15
N ALA A 95 3.05 11.11 -4.67
CA ALA A 95 2.12 10.02 -4.96
C ALA A 95 2.71 9.00 -5.96
N GLY A 96 3.46 9.48 -6.97
CA GLY A 96 4.11 8.61 -7.94
C GLY A 96 5.22 7.75 -7.35
N GLU A 97 6.06 8.32 -6.47
CA GLU A 97 7.11 7.60 -5.75
C GLU A 97 6.50 6.52 -4.84
N ASN A 98 5.43 6.86 -4.10
CA ASN A 98 4.74 5.94 -3.21
C ASN A 98 4.12 4.75 -3.98
N ILE A 99 3.50 5.00 -5.14
CA ILE A 99 2.98 3.94 -6.01
C ILE A 99 4.12 3.05 -6.54
N LYS A 100 5.22 3.64 -7.01
CA LYS A 100 6.39 2.87 -7.48
C LYS A 100 6.98 1.99 -6.38
N HIS A 101 7.10 2.54 -5.15
CA HIS A 101 7.53 1.79 -3.99
C HIS A 101 6.62 0.60 -3.71
N ALA A 102 5.29 0.80 -3.68
CA ALA A 102 4.32 -0.26 -3.45
C ALA A 102 4.40 -1.41 -4.47
N TYR A 103 4.69 -1.11 -5.74
CA TYR A 103 4.93 -2.14 -6.77
C TYR A 103 6.28 -2.85 -6.57
N LYS A 104 7.35 -2.11 -6.25
CA LYS A 104 8.70 -2.66 -6.05
C LYS A 104 8.74 -3.62 -4.85
N THR A 105 8.00 -3.33 -3.81
CA THR A 105 7.93 -4.12 -2.57
C THR A 105 6.81 -5.16 -2.56
N ASN A 106 6.14 -5.38 -3.70
CA ASN A 106 4.99 -6.29 -3.84
C ASN A 106 3.80 -6.01 -2.89
N LEU A 107 3.74 -4.82 -2.28
CA LEU A 107 2.59 -4.35 -1.50
C LEU A 107 1.38 -4.07 -2.40
N ARG A 108 1.62 -3.87 -3.68
CA ARG A 108 0.60 -3.70 -4.72
C ARG A 108 0.98 -4.50 -5.94
N SER A 109 0.07 -5.33 -6.42
CA SER A 109 0.21 -6.03 -7.68
C SER A 109 -0.97 -5.68 -8.59
N ALA A 110 -0.67 -5.33 -9.84
CA ALA A 110 -1.68 -5.20 -10.89
C ALA A 110 -1.66 -6.42 -11.83
N LYS A 111 -0.95 -7.52 -11.44
CA LYS A 111 -0.84 -8.73 -12.22
C LYS A 111 -1.80 -9.80 -11.73
N GLY A 112 -2.24 -10.65 -12.64
CA GLY A 112 -3.06 -11.80 -12.33
C GLY A 112 -4.37 -11.45 -11.63
N GLU A 113 -4.79 -12.24 -10.66
CA GLU A 113 -6.02 -12.06 -9.87
C GLU A 113 -6.00 -10.79 -9.01
N ASN A 114 -4.83 -10.26 -8.67
CA ASN A 114 -4.69 -9.02 -7.91
C ASN A 114 -5.02 -7.77 -8.75
N ASN A 115 -5.22 -7.92 -10.07
CA ASN A 115 -5.76 -6.85 -10.89
C ASN A 115 -7.27 -6.78 -10.68
N THR A 116 -7.78 -5.66 -10.15
CA THR A 116 -9.21 -5.44 -9.91
C THR A 116 -10.10 -5.53 -11.17
N GLN A 117 -9.49 -5.52 -12.35
CA GLN A 117 -10.17 -5.71 -13.63
C GLN A 117 -9.96 -7.13 -14.19
N ALA A 118 -9.28 -8.03 -13.47
CA ALA A 118 -9.15 -9.41 -13.89
C ALA A 118 -10.51 -10.10 -13.87
N LYS A 119 -10.91 -10.65 -15.02
CA LYS A 119 -12.17 -11.41 -15.18
C LYS A 119 -11.98 -12.91 -14.97
N LEU A 120 -10.74 -13.38 -14.83
CA LEU A 120 -10.38 -14.78 -14.75
C LEU A 120 -9.44 -15.01 -13.58
N SER A 121 -9.63 -16.15 -12.89
CA SER A 121 -8.74 -16.63 -11.84
C SER A 121 -7.54 -17.39 -12.42
N GLU A 122 -6.50 -17.61 -11.61
CA GLU A 122 -5.34 -18.41 -11.99
C GLU A 122 -5.71 -19.85 -12.32
N GLU A 123 -6.66 -20.42 -11.60
CA GLU A 123 -7.20 -21.77 -11.86
C GLU A 123 -7.89 -21.82 -13.22
N GLN A 124 -8.72 -20.83 -13.55
CA GLN A 124 -9.37 -20.72 -14.86
C GLN A 124 -8.34 -20.53 -15.99
N ILE A 125 -7.23 -19.83 -15.75
CA ILE A 125 -6.14 -19.72 -16.73
C ILE A 125 -5.49 -21.08 -17.02
N LYS A 126 -5.21 -21.87 -15.98
CA LYS A 126 -4.67 -23.25 -16.12
C LYS A 126 -5.67 -24.14 -16.87
N GLU A 127 -6.94 -24.09 -16.52
CA GLU A 127 -7.99 -24.84 -17.19
C GLU A 127 -8.10 -24.45 -18.68
N ILE A 128 -8.12 -23.15 -19.02
CA ILE A 128 -8.14 -22.68 -20.40
C ILE A 128 -6.96 -23.22 -21.20
N ARG A 129 -5.74 -23.22 -20.61
CA ARG A 129 -4.55 -23.75 -21.31
C ARG A 129 -4.61 -25.26 -21.53
N SER A 130 -5.15 -26.01 -20.59
CA SER A 130 -5.29 -27.47 -20.70
C SER A 130 -6.37 -27.88 -21.70
N LEU A 131 -7.46 -27.14 -21.79
CA LEU A 131 -8.60 -27.43 -22.65
C LEU A 131 -8.45 -26.91 -24.08
N TYR A 132 -7.58 -25.94 -24.32
CA TYR A 132 -7.53 -25.25 -25.62
C TYR A 132 -7.10 -26.16 -26.76
N VAL A 133 -7.94 -26.22 -27.80
CA VAL A 133 -7.67 -26.91 -29.06
C VAL A 133 -7.72 -25.91 -30.23
N LYS A 134 -6.68 -25.92 -31.05
CA LYS A 134 -6.65 -25.08 -32.26
C LYS A 134 -7.56 -25.68 -33.33
N GLY A 135 -8.62 -24.99 -33.72
CA GLY A 135 -9.57 -25.47 -34.75
C GLY A 135 -10.75 -24.57 -34.96
N LYS A 136 -11.51 -24.80 -36.04
CA LYS A 136 -12.67 -23.94 -36.41
C LYS A 136 -14.00 -24.38 -35.79
N HIS A 137 -14.18 -25.68 -35.49
CA HIS A 137 -15.46 -26.27 -35.08
C HIS A 137 -15.33 -27.10 -33.79
N CYS A 138 -14.77 -26.52 -32.75
CA CYS A 138 -14.62 -27.17 -31.45
C CYS A 138 -15.03 -26.22 -30.34
N GLU A 139 -15.75 -26.74 -29.36
CA GLU A 139 -16.14 -25.94 -28.16
C GLU A 139 -14.95 -25.50 -27.32
N PHE A 140 -13.81 -26.18 -27.46
CA PHE A 140 -12.56 -25.87 -26.78
C PHE A 140 -11.62 -24.93 -27.58
N ASN A 141 -12.10 -24.36 -28.67
CA ASN A 141 -11.36 -23.32 -29.38
C ASN A 141 -11.51 -21.95 -28.69
N SER A 142 -10.85 -20.93 -29.24
CA SER A 142 -10.88 -19.59 -28.64
C SER A 142 -12.30 -18.98 -28.52
N ARG A 143 -13.22 -19.30 -29.43
CA ARG A 143 -14.60 -18.77 -29.39
C ARG A 143 -15.46 -19.54 -28.37
N GLY A 144 -15.34 -20.85 -28.32
CA GLY A 144 -16.07 -21.70 -27.37
C GLY A 144 -15.65 -21.42 -25.93
N LEU A 145 -14.35 -21.41 -25.66
CA LEU A 145 -13.84 -21.04 -24.33
C LEU A 145 -14.18 -19.60 -23.97
N ALA A 146 -14.11 -18.66 -24.91
CA ALA A 146 -14.51 -17.27 -24.66
C ALA A 146 -15.98 -17.15 -24.22
N LYS A 147 -16.88 -17.94 -24.81
CA LYS A 147 -18.28 -18.03 -24.39
C LYS A 147 -18.42 -18.63 -22.99
N LYS A 148 -17.71 -19.74 -22.71
CA LYS A 148 -17.72 -20.41 -21.40
C LYS A 148 -17.30 -19.47 -20.27
N TYR A 149 -16.23 -18.70 -20.48
CA TYR A 149 -15.66 -17.83 -19.45
C TYR A 149 -16.10 -16.35 -19.53
N ASN A 150 -17.03 -16.03 -20.42
CA ASN A 150 -17.54 -14.68 -20.64
C ASN A 150 -16.43 -13.63 -20.89
N VAL A 151 -15.50 -13.94 -21.78
CA VAL A 151 -14.39 -13.08 -22.19
C VAL A 151 -14.30 -12.95 -23.72
N ASN A 152 -13.44 -12.06 -24.20
CA ASN A 152 -13.20 -11.92 -25.63
C ASN A 152 -12.37 -13.10 -26.15
N PRO A 153 -12.63 -13.67 -27.35
CA PRO A 153 -11.81 -14.71 -27.97
C PRO A 153 -10.31 -14.36 -28.08
N LYS A 154 -10.00 -13.09 -28.27
CA LYS A 154 -8.61 -12.61 -28.24
C LYS A 154 -7.95 -12.80 -26.89
N THR A 155 -8.70 -12.64 -25.80
CA THR A 155 -8.20 -12.89 -24.43
C THR A 155 -7.77 -14.34 -24.26
N ILE A 156 -8.56 -15.29 -24.78
CA ILE A 156 -8.20 -16.72 -24.78
C ILE A 156 -6.89 -16.95 -25.54
N LEU A 157 -6.77 -16.39 -26.75
CA LEU A 157 -5.54 -16.51 -27.54
C LEU A 157 -4.31 -15.89 -26.83
N ASP A 158 -4.47 -14.75 -26.18
CA ASP A 158 -3.38 -14.10 -25.44
C ASP A 158 -2.96 -14.92 -24.21
N ILE A 159 -3.91 -15.63 -23.55
CA ILE A 159 -3.64 -16.56 -22.45
C ILE A 159 -2.87 -17.78 -22.94
N VAL A 160 -3.34 -18.43 -24.00
CA VAL A 160 -2.73 -19.63 -24.57
C VAL A 160 -1.32 -19.34 -25.12
N ASN A 161 -1.15 -18.19 -25.76
CA ASN A 161 0.13 -17.74 -26.29
C ASN A 161 1.05 -17.11 -25.21
N LYS A 162 0.68 -17.19 -23.94
CA LYS A 162 1.44 -16.63 -22.79
C LYS A 162 1.78 -15.15 -22.95
N LYS A 163 1.00 -14.38 -23.70
CA LYS A 163 1.14 -12.92 -23.76
C LYS A 163 0.71 -12.27 -22.44
N ASN A 164 -0.38 -12.77 -21.88
CA ASN A 164 -0.88 -12.45 -20.55
C ASN A 164 -0.66 -13.66 -19.61
N TRP A 165 -0.59 -13.42 -18.30
CA TRP A 165 -0.44 -14.47 -17.28
C TRP A 165 0.83 -15.34 -17.49
N LYS A 166 1.95 -14.68 -17.81
CA LYS A 166 3.21 -15.35 -18.21
C LYS A 166 3.76 -16.27 -17.14
N ASP A 167 3.55 -15.92 -15.88
CA ASP A 167 4.14 -16.57 -14.71
C ASP A 167 3.32 -17.81 -14.24
N ILE A 168 2.17 -18.10 -14.89
CA ILE A 168 1.34 -19.27 -14.57
C ILE A 168 1.69 -20.41 -15.53
N ILE A 169 2.08 -21.54 -14.93
CA ILE A 169 2.40 -22.80 -15.63
C ILE A 169 1.15 -23.65 -15.76
#